data_1ab897027a63f9b4f31ffa6ff26aa926
#
_entry.id   1ab897027a63f9b4f31ffa6ff26aa926
#
_cell.length_a   1.000
_cell.length_b   1.000
_cell.length_c   1.000
_cell.angle_alpha   90.00
_cell.angle_beta   90.00
_cell.angle_gamma   90.00
#
_symmetry.space_group_name_H-M   'P 1'
#
loop_
_entity.id
_entity.type
_entity.pdbx_description
1 polymer ?
#
loop_
_entity_poly.entity_id
_entity_poly.type
_entity_poly.pdbx_seq_one_letter_code
_entity_poly.pdbx_strand_id
1 'polypeptide(L)'
;MDWVYYHDVMSRFTLRHWHGDVLEIPPKPSDMCGKEVYTPVRTAIGFHSRDAVQPTDASMLANMELLAELSDAVMTKPPKSISVQQLEDYKGYIRILDWRIRNIPTQSKFASEGEHPIIIELFKLATQIYLNRVTGDLLDHAESIQTSLNRAFTLFSQMGCCERQYPLFIIGCEARTDEQRLTVLELISRTEKRSSSRSMNHVKILVQALWAQDDLAEKQLDYWTKMGSVISSCTIIPSLV
;
A
#
# COMPACT_ATOMS: atom_id res chain seq x y z
N MET A 1 -12.21 9.92 10.54
CA MET A 1 -10.82 9.45 10.40
C MET A 1 -9.88 10.60 10.78
N ASP A 2 -8.82 10.31 11.52
CA ASP A 2 -7.80 11.30 11.84
C ASP A 2 -6.95 11.58 10.60
N TRP A 3 -7.05 12.78 10.04
CA TRP A 3 -6.31 13.22 8.87
C TRP A 3 -4.80 13.20 9.08
N VAL A 4 -4.35 13.54 10.28
CA VAL A 4 -2.92 13.53 10.63
C VAL A 4 -2.36 12.11 10.52
N TYR A 5 -3.09 11.13 11.05
CA TYR A 5 -2.69 9.73 10.99
C TYR A 5 -2.70 9.20 9.56
N TYR A 6 -3.72 9.54 8.77
CA TYR A 6 -3.79 9.17 7.36
C TYR A 6 -2.58 9.69 6.57
N HIS A 7 -2.26 10.98 6.74
CA HIS A 7 -1.10 11.60 6.11
C HIS A 7 0.23 10.96 6.55
N ASP A 8 0.38 10.64 7.85
CA ASP A 8 1.57 9.96 8.37
C ASP A 8 1.78 8.60 7.69
N VAL A 9 0.73 7.77 7.63
CA VAL A 9 0.80 6.44 6.99
C VAL A 9 1.15 6.55 5.50
N MET A 10 0.50 7.46 4.77
CA MET A 10 0.79 7.68 3.34
C MET A 10 2.22 8.21 3.13
N SER A 11 2.69 9.08 3.99
CA SER A 11 4.07 9.60 3.94
C SER A 11 5.10 8.50 4.20
N ARG A 12 4.87 7.62 5.16
CA ARG A 12 5.74 6.45 5.41
C ARG A 12 5.82 5.53 4.19
N PHE A 13 4.68 5.26 3.56
CA PHE A 13 4.62 4.47 2.33
C PHE A 13 5.47 5.11 1.23
N THR A 14 5.30 6.40 0.94
CA THR A 14 6.03 7.07 -0.13
C THR A 14 7.51 7.25 0.19
N LEU A 15 7.87 7.62 1.43
CA LEU A 15 9.27 7.74 1.87
C LEU A 15 10.03 6.43 1.75
N ARG A 16 9.37 5.32 2.02
CA ARG A 16 9.96 3.98 1.89
C ARG A 16 10.45 3.68 0.47
N HIS A 17 9.73 4.19 -0.53
CA HIS A 17 10.08 4.01 -1.94
C HIS A 17 10.91 5.15 -2.53
N TRP A 18 10.96 6.31 -1.86
CA TRP A 18 11.65 7.52 -2.35
C TRP A 18 13.17 7.36 -2.43
N HIS A 19 13.79 6.60 -1.54
CA HIS A 19 15.24 6.43 -1.47
C HIS A 19 15.61 4.97 -1.19
N GLY A 20 15.07 4.04 -1.96
CA GLY A 20 15.31 2.62 -1.78
C GLY A 20 16.80 2.20 -1.71
N ASP A 21 17.72 3.02 -2.26
CA ASP A 21 19.16 2.78 -2.23
C ASP A 21 19.92 3.62 -1.17
N VAL A 22 19.31 4.65 -0.57
CA VAL A 22 20.01 5.61 0.32
C VAL A 22 19.74 5.32 1.81
N LEU A 23 18.67 4.62 2.15
CA LEU A 23 18.34 4.27 3.54
C LEU A 23 18.92 2.90 3.98
N GLU A 24 20.06 2.48 3.44
CA GLU A 24 20.95 1.56 4.14
C GLU A 24 21.59 2.31 5.32
N ILE A 25 20.81 2.58 6.38
CA ILE A 25 21.38 2.90 7.69
C ILE A 25 22.00 1.57 8.15
N PRO A 26 23.33 1.45 8.16
CA PRO A 26 23.94 0.24 8.68
C PRO A 26 23.50 0.12 10.16
N PRO A 27 23.05 -1.07 10.62
CA PRO A 27 22.75 -1.27 12.03
C PRO A 27 24.01 -0.91 12.83
N LYS A 28 23.86 -0.05 13.84
CA LYS A 28 24.97 0.31 14.72
C LYS A 28 25.58 -0.98 15.30
N PRO A 29 26.92 -1.11 15.33
CA PRO A 29 27.58 -2.31 15.84
C PRO A 29 27.24 -2.67 17.29
N SER A 30 26.61 -1.77 18.05
CA SER A 30 26.19 -1.98 19.44
C SER A 30 24.97 -2.88 19.61
N ASP A 31 24.20 -3.15 18.55
CA ASP A 31 22.91 -3.86 18.68
C ASP A 31 23.02 -5.38 18.43
N MET A 32 24.24 -5.87 18.23
CA MET A 32 24.51 -7.30 17.95
C MET A 32 24.66 -8.19 19.18
N CYS A 33 24.39 -7.69 20.39
CA CYS A 33 24.51 -8.50 21.61
C CYS A 33 23.20 -8.46 22.41
N GLY A 34 22.37 -9.47 22.22
CA GLY A 34 21.21 -9.68 23.07
C GLY A 34 20.03 -10.27 22.31
N LYS A 35 19.53 -11.37 22.81
CA LYS A 35 18.29 -12.02 22.39
C LYS A 35 17.15 -11.01 22.38
N GLU A 36 16.89 -10.33 21.26
CA GLU A 36 15.66 -9.59 21.09
C GLU A 36 14.83 -10.26 20.02
N VAL A 37 13.76 -10.87 20.49
CA VAL A 37 12.54 -11.15 19.71
C VAL A 37 12.22 -9.87 18.96
N TYR A 38 12.06 -9.96 17.66
CA TYR A 38 11.68 -8.86 16.78
C TYR A 38 10.32 -8.31 17.23
N THR A 39 10.38 -7.42 18.21
CA THR A 39 9.22 -6.61 18.56
C THR A 39 9.25 -5.41 17.63
N PRO A 40 8.23 -5.23 16.76
CA PRO A 40 8.13 -4.02 15.97
C PRO A 40 8.19 -2.84 16.93
N VAL A 41 9.13 -1.92 16.71
CA VAL A 41 9.22 -0.67 17.48
C VAL A 41 7.91 0.07 17.25
N ARG A 42 6.98 -0.18 18.16
CA ARG A 42 5.79 0.63 18.32
C ARG A 42 6.31 1.99 18.78
N THR A 43 6.51 2.91 17.85
CA THR A 43 6.67 4.32 18.19
C THR A 43 5.34 4.70 18.84
N ALA A 44 5.31 4.60 20.16
CA ALA A 44 4.20 5.00 20.98
C ALA A 44 4.12 6.53 20.94
N ILE A 45 3.56 7.07 19.87
CA ILE A 45 2.92 8.37 19.94
C ILE A 45 1.68 8.10 20.79
N GLY A 46 1.72 8.59 22.03
CA GLY A 46 0.67 8.38 22.99
C GLY A 46 -0.67 8.87 22.45
N PHE A 47 -1.48 7.94 22.02
CA PHE A 47 -2.88 8.22 21.72
C PHE A 47 -3.63 8.31 23.03
N HIS A 48 -3.95 9.53 23.41
CA HIS A 48 -4.91 9.81 24.48
C HIS A 48 -6.27 9.24 24.09
N SER A 49 -6.83 8.50 25.03
CA SER A 49 -8.24 8.10 25.21
C SER A 49 -9.11 8.17 23.96
N ARG A 50 -9.34 7.03 23.34
CA ARG A 50 -10.33 6.84 22.29
C ARG A 50 -11.72 6.67 22.91
N ASP A 51 -12.39 7.76 23.21
CA ASP A 51 -13.82 7.71 23.45
C ASP A 51 -14.54 7.81 22.10
N ALA A 52 -15.32 6.76 21.80
CA ALA A 52 -16.34 6.68 20.75
C ALA A 52 -15.91 6.94 19.30
N VAL A 53 -15.10 6.05 18.73
CA VAL A 53 -14.91 5.97 17.26
C VAL A 53 -16.15 5.33 16.62
N GLN A 54 -16.76 6.00 15.64
CA GLN A 54 -17.90 5.50 14.87
C GLN A 54 -17.52 4.18 14.15
N PRO A 55 -18.41 3.18 14.05
CA PRO A 55 -18.11 1.86 13.47
C PRO A 55 -17.57 1.88 12.03
N THR A 56 -17.92 2.89 11.25
CA THR A 56 -17.47 3.10 9.87
C THR A 56 -15.99 3.51 9.81
N ASP A 57 -15.55 4.28 10.79
CA ASP A 57 -14.16 4.70 10.91
C ASP A 57 -13.24 3.54 11.34
N ALA A 58 -13.77 2.53 12.03
CA ALA A 58 -12.99 1.39 12.51
C ALA A 58 -12.39 0.54 11.38
N SER A 59 -13.12 0.30 10.28
CA SER A 59 -12.62 -0.50 9.15
C SER A 59 -11.54 0.26 8.35
N MET A 60 -11.72 1.57 8.17
CA MET A 60 -10.70 2.40 7.51
C MET A 60 -9.46 2.54 8.39
N LEU A 61 -9.64 2.74 9.69
CA LEU A 61 -8.54 2.79 10.65
C LEU A 61 -7.76 1.47 10.66
N ALA A 62 -8.45 0.31 10.66
CA ALA A 62 -7.81 -1.00 10.56
C ALA A 62 -6.98 -1.16 9.27
N ASN A 63 -7.47 -0.65 8.13
CA ASN A 63 -6.69 -0.62 6.89
C ASN A 63 -5.42 0.23 7.05
N MET A 64 -5.52 1.41 7.67
CA MET A 64 -4.37 2.29 7.89
C MET A 64 -3.36 1.69 8.87
N GLU A 65 -3.82 1.10 9.96
CA GLU A 65 -2.96 0.43 10.94
C GLU A 65 -2.19 -0.73 10.29
N LEU A 66 -2.86 -1.55 9.46
CA LEU A 66 -2.21 -2.65 8.76
C LEU A 66 -1.25 -2.17 7.66
N LEU A 67 -1.58 -1.08 6.97
CA LEU A 67 -0.67 -0.50 5.98
C LEU A 67 0.57 0.11 6.64
N ALA A 68 0.43 0.76 7.80
CA ALA A 68 1.55 1.26 8.58
C ALA A 68 2.44 0.10 9.06
N GLU A 69 1.84 -0.95 9.65
CA GLU A 69 2.55 -2.15 10.11
C GLU A 69 3.26 -2.85 8.94
N LEU A 70 2.62 -2.97 7.79
CA LEU A 70 3.22 -3.49 6.57
C LEU A 70 4.42 -2.65 6.12
N SER A 71 4.28 -1.33 6.13
CA SER A 71 5.35 -0.42 5.73
C SER A 71 6.56 -0.52 6.64
N ASP A 72 6.37 -0.80 7.92
CA ASP A 72 7.46 -0.96 8.88
C ASP A 72 8.08 -2.37 8.85
N ALA A 73 7.29 -3.39 8.54
CA ALA A 73 7.67 -4.80 8.70
C ALA A 73 8.29 -5.43 7.45
N VAL A 74 7.87 -5.01 6.25
CA VAL A 74 8.38 -5.64 5.03
C VAL A 74 9.79 -5.17 4.75
N MET A 75 10.72 -6.11 4.70
CA MET A 75 12.12 -5.86 4.38
C MET A 75 12.26 -5.49 2.90
N THR A 76 12.99 -4.43 2.60
CA THR A 76 13.32 -4.03 1.21
C THR A 76 14.20 -5.06 0.53
N LYS A 77 15.13 -5.65 1.27
CA LYS A 77 15.95 -6.79 0.84
C LYS A 77 16.17 -7.71 2.04
N PRO A 78 15.99 -9.04 1.88
CA PRO A 78 16.36 -9.95 2.95
C PRO A 78 17.87 -9.82 3.21
N PRO A 79 18.31 -9.71 4.47
CA PRO A 79 19.73 -9.66 4.80
C PRO A 79 20.43 -10.90 4.25
N LYS A 80 21.66 -10.73 3.73
CA LYS A 80 22.46 -11.81 3.10
C LYS A 80 22.76 -13.00 4.02
N SER A 81 22.47 -12.88 5.33
CA SER A 81 22.75 -13.89 6.38
C SER A 81 21.57 -14.12 7.30
N ILE A 82 20.37 -14.34 6.74
CA ILE A 82 19.22 -14.79 7.54
C ILE A 82 19.33 -16.29 7.81
N SER A 83 19.14 -16.71 9.06
CA SER A 83 18.98 -18.13 9.39
C SER A 83 17.68 -18.68 8.84
N VAL A 84 17.63 -19.99 8.56
CA VAL A 84 16.41 -20.67 8.07
C VAL A 84 15.23 -20.42 9.03
N GLN A 85 15.50 -20.45 10.35
CA GLN A 85 14.46 -20.20 11.34
C GLN A 85 13.90 -18.76 11.26
N GLN A 86 14.79 -17.77 11.15
CA GLN A 86 14.36 -16.37 11.01
C GLN A 86 13.54 -16.12 9.74
N LEU A 87 13.87 -16.82 8.65
CA LEU A 87 13.11 -16.74 7.41
C LEU A 87 11.70 -17.35 7.58
N GLU A 88 11.58 -18.49 8.28
CA GLU A 88 10.28 -19.11 8.53
C GLU A 88 9.43 -18.27 9.49
N ASP A 89 10.04 -17.68 10.52
CA ASP A 89 9.36 -16.75 11.43
C ASP A 89 8.85 -15.51 10.68
N TYR A 90 9.66 -14.97 9.77
CA TYR A 90 9.26 -13.86 8.89
C TYR A 90 8.11 -14.23 7.96
N LYS A 91 8.18 -15.39 7.31
CA LYS A 91 7.06 -15.91 6.48
C LYS A 91 5.79 -16.10 7.31
N GLY A 92 5.91 -16.63 8.53
CA GLY A 92 4.81 -16.77 9.46
C GLY A 92 4.14 -15.43 9.77
N TYR A 93 4.94 -14.41 10.04
CA TYR A 93 4.48 -13.06 10.28
C TYR A 93 3.74 -12.46 9.07
N ILE A 94 4.32 -12.59 7.87
CA ILE A 94 3.68 -12.12 6.63
C ILE A 94 2.33 -12.80 6.36
N ARG A 95 2.22 -14.12 6.65
CA ARG A 95 0.94 -14.85 6.55
C ARG A 95 -0.10 -14.31 7.53
N ILE A 96 0.31 -13.93 8.74
CA ILE A 96 -0.60 -13.31 9.73
C ILE A 96 -1.08 -11.95 9.22
N LEU A 97 -0.21 -11.13 8.65
CA LEU A 97 -0.59 -9.84 8.06
C LEU A 97 -1.60 -10.04 6.91
N ASP A 98 -1.33 -10.95 5.97
CA ASP A 98 -2.24 -11.26 4.87
C ASP A 98 -3.62 -11.70 5.39
N TRP A 99 -3.63 -12.59 6.39
CA TRP A 99 -4.88 -13.02 7.01
C TRP A 99 -5.64 -11.86 7.67
N ARG A 100 -4.94 -10.97 8.40
CA ARG A 100 -5.56 -9.78 9.03
C ARG A 100 -6.16 -8.85 8.00
N ILE A 101 -5.44 -8.57 6.90
CA ILE A 101 -5.94 -7.74 5.80
C ILE A 101 -7.19 -8.36 5.18
N ARG A 102 -7.18 -9.66 4.88
CA ARG A 102 -8.34 -10.37 4.31
C ARG A 102 -9.58 -10.33 5.20
N ASN A 103 -9.40 -10.26 6.51
CA ASN A 103 -10.48 -10.26 7.48
C ASN A 103 -10.94 -8.86 7.91
N ILE A 104 -10.46 -7.79 7.27
CA ILE A 104 -11.03 -6.45 7.50
C ILE A 104 -12.49 -6.45 7.04
N PRO A 105 -13.45 -6.06 7.90
CA PRO A 105 -14.85 -5.97 7.52
C PRO A 105 -15.04 -4.85 6.47
N THR A 106 -15.64 -5.20 5.34
CA THR A 106 -15.95 -4.21 4.28
C THR A 106 -17.39 -3.73 4.33
N GLN A 107 -18.25 -4.40 5.11
CA GLN A 107 -19.63 -4.03 5.29
C GLN A 107 -19.85 -3.50 6.71
N SER A 108 -20.23 -2.23 6.84
CA SER A 108 -20.82 -1.71 8.06
C SER A 108 -22.33 -1.89 8.02
N LYS A 109 -22.90 -2.52 9.07
CA LYS A 109 -24.35 -2.62 9.24
C LYS A 109 -25.00 -1.27 9.54
N PHE A 110 -24.21 -0.24 9.76
CA PHE A 110 -24.63 1.13 10.08
C PHE A 110 -24.07 2.09 9.02
N ALA A 111 -24.73 2.13 7.85
CA ALA A 111 -24.40 3.08 6.78
C ALA A 111 -24.97 4.48 7.13
N SER A 112 -24.36 5.18 8.06
CA SER A 112 -24.64 6.60 8.30
C SER A 112 -23.32 7.38 8.32
N GLU A 113 -23.13 8.23 7.33
CA GLU A 113 -22.14 9.32 7.25
C GLU A 113 -20.63 8.97 7.24
N GLY A 114 -20.25 7.69 7.07
CA GLY A 114 -18.84 7.30 6.98
C GLY A 114 -18.33 7.10 5.52
N GLU A 115 -17.10 6.67 5.38
CA GLU A 115 -16.49 6.34 4.08
C GLU A 115 -17.31 5.27 3.35
N HIS A 116 -17.51 5.46 2.04
CA HIS A 116 -18.30 4.54 1.22
C HIS A 116 -17.69 3.12 1.27
N PRO A 117 -18.49 2.05 1.46
CA PRO A 117 -17.97 0.68 1.58
C PRO A 117 -17.04 0.24 0.46
N ILE A 118 -17.25 0.74 -0.75
CA ILE A 118 -16.37 0.50 -1.91
C ILE A 118 -14.96 1.05 -1.66
N ILE A 119 -14.82 2.21 -1.02
CA ILE A 119 -13.51 2.80 -0.71
C ILE A 119 -12.77 1.93 0.29
N ILE A 120 -13.46 1.44 1.33
CA ILE A 120 -12.87 0.54 2.33
C ILE A 120 -12.41 -0.77 1.66
N GLU A 121 -13.22 -1.33 0.76
CA GLU A 121 -12.86 -2.53 0.01
C GLU A 121 -11.65 -2.28 -0.91
N LEU A 122 -11.59 -1.13 -1.59
CA LEU A 122 -10.45 -0.77 -2.43
C LEU A 122 -9.15 -0.61 -1.65
N PHE A 123 -9.19 0.01 -0.45
CA PHE A 123 -8.03 0.07 0.43
C PHE A 123 -7.54 -1.31 0.84
N LYS A 124 -8.45 -2.19 1.23
CA LYS A 124 -8.15 -3.59 1.57
C LYS A 124 -7.49 -4.31 0.40
N LEU A 125 -8.08 -4.23 -0.80
CA LEU A 125 -7.55 -4.86 -2.00
C LEU A 125 -6.17 -4.29 -2.38
N ALA A 126 -6.01 -2.96 -2.34
CA ALA A 126 -4.73 -2.32 -2.62
C ALA A 126 -3.64 -2.76 -1.63
N THR A 127 -3.94 -2.79 -0.33
CA THR A 127 -3.00 -3.23 0.70
C THR A 127 -2.62 -4.71 0.53
N GLN A 128 -3.58 -5.55 0.16
CA GLN A 128 -3.35 -6.96 -0.12
C GLN A 128 -2.46 -7.16 -1.37
N ILE A 129 -2.75 -6.44 -2.46
CA ILE A 129 -1.94 -6.46 -3.69
C ILE A 129 -0.53 -6.00 -3.38
N TYR A 130 -0.39 -4.88 -2.67
CA TYR A 130 0.91 -4.33 -2.28
C TYR A 130 1.71 -5.33 -1.44
N LEU A 131 1.11 -5.94 -0.39
CA LEU A 131 1.76 -6.97 0.43
C LEU A 131 2.32 -8.09 -0.44
N ASN A 132 1.50 -8.66 -1.32
CA ASN A 132 1.92 -9.77 -2.18
C ASN A 132 3.07 -9.36 -3.13
N ARG A 133 3.02 -8.15 -3.69
CA ARG A 133 4.07 -7.66 -4.60
C ARG A 133 5.41 -7.41 -3.91
N VAL A 134 5.39 -6.82 -2.71
CA VAL A 134 6.63 -6.50 -1.98
C VAL A 134 7.24 -7.72 -1.30
N THR A 135 6.45 -8.76 -1.04
CA THR A 135 6.96 -10.01 -0.46
C THR A 135 7.34 -11.06 -1.51
N GLY A 136 7.04 -10.82 -2.79
CA GLY A 136 7.35 -11.73 -3.89
C GLY A 136 6.76 -13.13 -3.66
N ASP A 137 7.56 -14.16 -3.89
CA ASP A 137 7.13 -15.56 -3.83
C ASP A 137 6.97 -16.13 -2.41
N LEU A 138 7.09 -15.29 -1.36
CA LEU A 138 6.92 -15.74 0.03
C LEU A 138 5.48 -16.16 0.35
N LEU A 139 4.52 -15.62 -0.38
CA LEU A 139 3.11 -15.99 -0.30
C LEU A 139 2.73 -16.67 -1.61
N ASP A 140 2.48 -17.97 -1.58
CA ASP A 140 2.01 -18.77 -2.74
C ASP A 140 0.58 -18.39 -3.19
N HIS A 141 0.34 -17.11 -3.54
CA HIS A 141 -1.00 -16.59 -3.76
C HIS A 141 -1.21 -15.89 -5.12
N ALA A 142 -0.49 -16.30 -6.17
CA ALA A 142 -0.61 -15.68 -7.51
C ALA A 142 -2.08 -15.64 -8.03
N GLU A 143 -2.85 -16.71 -7.86
CA GLU A 143 -4.27 -16.74 -8.23
C GLU A 143 -5.13 -15.78 -7.41
N SER A 144 -4.79 -15.61 -6.13
CA SER A 144 -5.48 -14.68 -5.23
C SER A 144 -5.26 -13.23 -5.62
N ILE A 145 -4.06 -12.87 -6.12
CA ILE A 145 -3.78 -11.52 -6.61
C ILE A 145 -4.64 -11.21 -7.83
N GLN A 146 -4.74 -12.12 -8.79
CA GLN A 146 -5.54 -11.91 -9.99
C GLN A 146 -7.02 -11.73 -9.66
N THR A 147 -7.53 -12.51 -8.72
CA THR A 147 -8.91 -12.36 -8.22
C THR A 147 -9.12 -10.98 -7.58
N SER A 148 -8.18 -10.54 -6.73
CA SER A 148 -8.22 -9.22 -6.10
C SER A 148 -8.15 -8.08 -7.12
N LEU A 149 -7.31 -8.22 -8.15
CA LEU A 149 -7.21 -7.25 -9.25
C LEU A 149 -8.51 -7.18 -10.07
N ASN A 150 -9.06 -8.31 -10.47
CA ASN A 150 -10.32 -8.36 -11.21
C ASN A 150 -11.46 -7.69 -10.41
N ARG A 151 -11.52 -7.95 -9.11
CA ARG A 151 -12.49 -7.31 -8.22
C ARG A 151 -12.27 -5.80 -8.13
N ALA A 152 -11.02 -5.35 -7.99
CA ALA A 152 -10.67 -3.93 -7.91
C ALA A 152 -11.04 -3.18 -9.21
N PHE A 153 -10.73 -3.72 -10.39
CA PHE A 153 -11.13 -3.11 -11.66
C PHE A 153 -12.65 -3.09 -11.88
N THR A 154 -13.35 -4.13 -11.39
CA THR A 154 -14.82 -4.13 -11.39
C THR A 154 -15.35 -2.97 -10.53
N LEU A 155 -14.79 -2.73 -9.36
CA LEU A 155 -15.16 -1.60 -8.50
C LEU A 155 -14.85 -0.25 -9.17
N PHE A 156 -13.69 -0.11 -9.81
CA PHE A 156 -13.31 1.11 -10.54
C PHE A 156 -14.31 1.45 -11.66
N SER A 157 -14.78 0.44 -12.39
CA SER A 157 -15.79 0.66 -13.44
C SER A 157 -17.16 1.10 -12.90
N GLN A 158 -17.48 0.75 -11.65
CA GLN A 158 -18.73 1.14 -10.99
C GLN A 158 -18.67 2.51 -10.31
N MET A 159 -17.47 3.07 -10.11
CA MET A 159 -17.29 4.33 -9.41
C MET A 159 -17.41 5.55 -10.33
N GLY A 160 -18.09 6.59 -9.84
CA GLY A 160 -18.11 7.90 -10.51
C GLY A 160 -16.81 8.68 -10.30
N CYS A 161 -16.20 8.58 -9.12
CA CYS A 161 -14.94 9.23 -8.73
C CYS A 161 -14.26 8.43 -7.61
N CYS A 162 -12.93 8.61 -7.45
CA CYS A 162 -12.15 8.02 -6.38
C CYS A 162 -11.19 9.08 -5.82
N GLU A 163 -11.55 9.70 -4.70
CA GLU A 163 -10.74 10.76 -4.10
C GLU A 163 -9.52 10.23 -3.33
N ARG A 164 -9.48 8.93 -3.07
CA ARG A 164 -8.39 8.26 -2.37
C ARG A 164 -7.30 7.81 -3.34
N GLN A 165 -6.14 8.44 -3.24
CA GLN A 165 -5.05 8.26 -4.18
C GLN A 165 -4.31 6.92 -4.02
N TYR A 166 -4.12 6.46 -2.77
CA TYR A 166 -3.35 5.24 -2.50
C TYR A 166 -3.94 4.01 -3.21
N PRO A 167 -5.23 3.65 -3.05
CA PRO A 167 -5.77 2.48 -3.76
C PRO A 167 -5.76 2.66 -5.27
N LEU A 168 -6.03 3.87 -5.76
CA LEU A 168 -5.99 4.17 -7.19
C LEU A 168 -4.57 4.02 -7.76
N PHE A 169 -3.55 4.44 -7.03
CA PHE A 169 -2.15 4.28 -7.41
C PHE A 169 -1.74 2.80 -7.44
N ILE A 170 -1.91 2.06 -6.32
CA ILE A 170 -1.47 0.67 -6.22
C ILE A 170 -2.16 -0.23 -7.26
N ILE A 171 -3.48 -0.13 -7.39
CA ILE A 171 -4.25 -0.92 -8.36
C ILE A 171 -3.93 -0.47 -9.78
N GLY A 172 -3.78 0.84 -10.00
CA GLY A 172 -3.40 1.40 -11.30
C GLY A 172 -2.04 0.91 -11.79
N CYS A 173 -1.06 0.72 -10.89
CA CYS A 173 0.24 0.15 -11.23
C CYS A 173 0.17 -1.27 -11.79
N GLU A 174 -0.90 -2.00 -11.50
CA GLU A 174 -1.12 -3.38 -11.94
C GLU A 174 -1.90 -3.49 -13.26
N ALA A 175 -2.31 -2.37 -13.86
CA ALA A 175 -3.03 -2.37 -15.13
C ALA A 175 -2.13 -2.86 -16.27
N ARG A 176 -2.48 -4.01 -16.86
CA ARG A 176 -1.69 -4.69 -17.92
C ARG A 176 -2.32 -4.55 -19.29
N THR A 177 -3.64 -4.39 -19.37
CA THR A 177 -4.35 -4.24 -20.65
C THR A 177 -4.73 -2.77 -20.90
N ASP A 178 -4.89 -2.42 -22.17
CA ASP A 178 -5.32 -1.07 -22.56
C ASP A 178 -6.68 -0.70 -21.93
N GLU A 179 -7.57 -1.68 -21.81
CA GLU A 179 -8.88 -1.50 -21.17
C GLU A 179 -8.74 -1.14 -19.68
N GLN A 180 -7.85 -1.85 -18.96
CA GLN A 180 -7.56 -1.54 -17.54
C GLN A 180 -6.94 -0.15 -17.40
N ARG A 181 -5.95 0.17 -18.25
CA ARG A 181 -5.28 1.49 -18.26
C ARG A 181 -6.28 2.59 -18.56
N LEU A 182 -7.17 2.39 -19.53
CA LEU A 182 -8.23 3.33 -19.86
C LEU A 182 -9.16 3.55 -18.66
N THR A 183 -9.61 2.47 -18.01
CA THR A 183 -10.45 2.53 -16.80
C THR A 183 -9.83 3.40 -15.71
N VAL A 184 -8.53 3.24 -15.44
CA VAL A 184 -7.78 4.05 -14.46
C VAL A 184 -7.74 5.52 -14.89
N LEU A 185 -7.37 5.81 -16.13
CA LEU A 185 -7.27 7.20 -16.64
C LEU A 185 -8.61 7.92 -16.67
N GLU A 186 -9.68 7.24 -17.02
CA GLU A 186 -11.03 7.79 -16.99
C GLU A 186 -11.49 8.09 -15.57
N LEU A 187 -11.19 7.19 -14.60
CA LEU A 187 -11.53 7.41 -13.21
C LEU A 187 -10.75 8.60 -12.63
N ILE A 188 -9.46 8.73 -12.92
CA ILE A 188 -8.67 9.91 -12.58
C ILE A 188 -9.29 11.17 -13.18
N SER A 189 -9.57 11.18 -14.48
CA SER A 189 -10.15 12.34 -15.17
C SER A 189 -11.51 12.76 -14.60
N ARG A 190 -12.36 11.79 -14.27
CA ARG A 190 -13.67 12.07 -13.63
C ARG A 190 -13.48 12.65 -12.23
N THR A 191 -12.51 12.13 -11.46
CA THR A 191 -12.20 12.62 -10.11
C THR A 191 -11.65 14.05 -10.17
N GLU A 192 -10.71 14.35 -11.06
CA GLU A 192 -10.15 15.70 -11.25
C GLU A 192 -11.24 16.74 -11.60
N LYS A 193 -12.17 16.38 -12.48
CA LYS A 193 -13.29 17.26 -12.85
C LYS A 193 -14.22 17.56 -11.69
N ARG A 194 -14.36 16.60 -10.75
CA ARG A 194 -15.26 16.77 -9.60
C ARG A 194 -14.63 17.52 -8.44
N SER A 195 -13.38 17.20 -8.10
CA SER A 195 -12.73 17.70 -6.88
C SER A 195 -11.73 18.82 -7.13
N SER A 196 -11.43 19.19 -8.37
CA SER A 196 -10.36 20.16 -8.74
C SER A 196 -9.01 19.86 -8.10
N SER A 197 -8.75 18.61 -7.75
CA SER A 197 -7.56 18.20 -7.02
C SER A 197 -6.36 18.03 -7.95
N ARG A 198 -5.34 18.87 -7.78
CA ARG A 198 -4.06 18.72 -8.49
C ARG A 198 -3.30 17.44 -8.10
N SER A 199 -3.63 16.87 -6.98
CA SER A 199 -2.95 15.67 -6.46
C SER A 199 -3.22 14.43 -7.32
N MET A 200 -4.38 14.33 -7.98
CA MET A 200 -4.69 13.25 -8.92
C MET A 200 -3.77 13.25 -10.14
N ASN A 201 -3.30 14.41 -10.57
CA ASN A 201 -2.34 14.50 -11.67
C ASN A 201 -1.00 13.81 -11.31
N HIS A 202 -0.58 13.83 -10.06
CA HIS A 202 0.60 13.07 -9.63
C HIS A 202 0.38 11.57 -9.76
N VAL A 203 -0.76 11.06 -9.33
CA VAL A 203 -1.12 9.63 -9.49
C VAL A 203 -1.07 9.25 -10.95
N LYS A 204 -1.66 10.08 -11.83
CA LYS A 204 -1.65 9.85 -13.28
C LYS A 204 -0.24 9.74 -13.84
N ILE A 205 0.64 10.70 -13.50
CA ILE A 205 2.04 10.70 -13.96
C ILE A 205 2.76 9.45 -13.47
N LEU A 206 2.60 9.08 -12.20
CA LEU A 206 3.27 7.93 -11.62
C LEU A 206 2.83 6.61 -12.27
N VAL A 207 1.51 6.39 -12.44
CA VAL A 207 1.03 5.14 -13.07
C VAL A 207 1.45 5.05 -14.53
N GLN A 208 1.43 6.17 -15.28
CA GLN A 208 1.90 6.19 -16.67
C GLN A 208 3.40 5.93 -16.78
N ALA A 209 4.22 6.45 -15.86
CA ALA A 209 5.64 6.18 -15.81
C ALA A 209 5.93 4.69 -15.52
N LEU A 210 5.16 4.07 -14.62
CA LEU A 210 5.25 2.64 -14.34
C LEU A 210 4.86 1.79 -15.54
N TRP A 211 3.80 2.15 -16.26
CA TRP A 211 3.40 1.44 -17.48
C TRP A 211 4.47 1.56 -18.59
N ALA A 212 5.04 2.75 -18.75
CA ALA A 212 6.12 2.96 -19.71
C ALA A 212 7.37 2.12 -19.36
N GLN A 213 7.71 1.99 -18.07
CA GLN A 213 8.76 1.08 -17.65
C GLN A 213 8.45 -0.38 -17.99
N ASP A 214 7.21 -0.84 -17.73
CA ASP A 214 6.81 -2.22 -18.05
C ASP A 214 6.82 -2.50 -19.55
N ASP A 215 6.40 -1.53 -20.36
CA ASP A 215 6.32 -1.67 -21.81
C ASP A 215 7.72 -1.61 -22.49
N LEU A 216 8.67 -0.91 -21.88
CA LEU A 216 10.03 -0.71 -22.41
C LEU A 216 11.07 -1.67 -21.82
N ALA A 217 10.77 -2.34 -20.71
CA ALA A 217 11.72 -3.19 -20.02
C ALA A 217 11.98 -4.50 -20.80
N GLU A 218 13.23 -4.74 -21.19
CA GLU A 218 13.66 -6.04 -21.74
C GLU A 218 13.58 -7.19 -20.72
N LYS A 219 13.69 -6.86 -19.43
CA LYS A 219 13.60 -7.79 -18.31
C LYS A 219 12.64 -7.24 -17.27
N GLN A 220 11.88 -8.14 -16.69
CA GLN A 220 10.99 -7.78 -15.60
C GLN A 220 11.81 -7.28 -14.40
N LEU A 221 11.62 -6.01 -14.04
CA LEU A 221 12.20 -5.42 -12.84
C LEU A 221 11.45 -5.93 -11.59
N ASP A 222 12.18 -6.09 -10.50
CA ASP A 222 11.53 -6.36 -9.23
C ASP A 222 10.66 -5.18 -8.79
N TYR A 223 9.65 -5.48 -7.99
CA TYR A 223 8.63 -4.48 -7.62
C TYR A 223 9.23 -3.28 -6.85
N TRP A 224 10.22 -3.52 -5.98
CA TRP A 224 10.89 -2.48 -5.21
C TRP A 224 11.66 -1.51 -6.11
N THR A 225 12.48 -2.03 -6.99
CA THR A 225 13.27 -1.24 -7.94
C THR A 225 12.35 -0.42 -8.84
N LYS A 226 11.28 -1.04 -9.33
CA LYS A 226 10.28 -0.40 -10.18
C LYS A 226 9.59 0.76 -9.48
N MET A 227 9.03 0.53 -8.28
CA MET A 227 8.35 1.57 -7.51
C MET A 227 9.30 2.67 -7.06
N GLY A 228 10.49 2.29 -6.58
CA GLY A 228 11.51 3.23 -6.13
C GLY A 228 11.99 4.15 -7.24
N SER A 229 12.25 3.64 -8.45
CA SER A 229 12.70 4.45 -9.58
C SER A 229 11.66 5.50 -9.99
N VAL A 230 10.39 5.15 -10.01
CA VAL A 230 9.32 6.09 -10.41
C VAL A 230 9.04 7.10 -9.31
N ILE A 231 8.92 6.68 -8.06
CA ILE A 231 8.67 7.60 -6.95
C ILE A 231 9.86 8.54 -6.75
N SER A 232 11.11 8.05 -6.86
CA SER A 232 12.31 8.87 -6.71
C SER A 232 12.57 9.81 -7.91
N SER A 233 11.94 9.61 -9.04
CA SER A 233 12.04 10.53 -10.19
C SER A 233 11.26 11.82 -9.97
N CYS A 234 10.34 11.86 -9.01
CA CYS A 234 9.63 13.08 -8.66
C CYS A 234 10.56 14.07 -7.96
N THR A 235 10.44 15.36 -8.25
CA THR A 235 11.20 16.42 -7.56
C THR A 235 10.73 16.68 -6.12
N ILE A 236 9.51 16.28 -5.82
CA ILE A 236 8.87 16.41 -4.50
C ILE A 236 8.24 15.06 -4.16
N ILE A 237 8.36 14.65 -2.91
CA ILE A 237 7.74 13.41 -2.42
C ILE A 237 6.24 13.43 -2.75
N PRO A 238 5.73 12.48 -3.53
CA PRO A 238 4.32 12.47 -3.87
C PRO A 238 3.48 12.15 -2.63
N SER A 239 2.52 13.01 -2.34
CA SER A 239 1.51 12.73 -1.31
C SER A 239 0.39 11.94 -1.95
N LEU A 240 0.19 10.69 -1.54
CA LEU A 240 -0.90 9.82 -2.00
C LEU A 240 -2.15 9.95 -1.10
N VAL A 241 -2.51 11.18 -0.77
CA VAL A 241 -3.57 11.56 0.19
C VAL A 241 -4.83 12.03 -0.51
#